data_a12013bed37400fc2ff05161606ac396
#
_entry.id   a12013bed37400fc2ff05161606ac396
#
_cell.length_a   1.000
_cell.length_b   1.000
_cell.length_c   1.000
_cell.angle_alpha   90.00
_cell.angle_beta   90.00
_cell.angle_gamma   90.00
#
_symmetry.space_group_name_H-M   'P 1'
#
loop_
_entity.id
_entity.type
_entity.pdbx_description
1 polymer ?
#
loop_
_entity_poly.entity_id
_entity_poly.type
_entity_poly.pdbx_seq_one_letter_code
_entity_poly.pdbx_strand_id
1 'polypeptide(L)'
;GIIHGAGTLADKLIENKTEQDFDKVYSVKIDGLNSLLGSLEVNRLKFIALFSSFVSFYGNIGQSDYSLANEILNKYAYLLQQKYPKCHVVSIGWGPWDGGMVTPQLKQLFEQQNIKVIPQQTGAQMLAEELTQTQAKTPQIIVMSNPISPSPKLVTPQKHSYRLYRRLTLRGNPFVYDHVIGGNAVLPAMCALAWITNSCEQLYQGYRFLSCHNYQVLKGVVFDKSLANLYCLDLTEVEKTEDEIKFEALIWSETAKGIPLYHYRAIINITKQVIAERKLEESIQPVTESFLNLQPYQAGVLFHQPRFQGIKKILEINKNELVFNCYLPKISTQDQGQFSVQSFNSYTADLLFQCLLVWVRKHYNSGSLPLKLNELEQFSSLPFNQEFWIKLSINEHSDTKVFANALAYNSQGKIYLEANNMEVTLSSCLNVLFLNNTVNSSNTVCL
;
A
#
# COMPACT_ATOMS: atom_id res chain seq x y z
N GLY A 1 -2.98 -30.94 -22.90
CA GLY A 1 -2.39 -30.09 -21.86
C GLY A 1 -1.04 -29.51 -22.27
N ILE A 2 -0.53 -28.62 -21.46
CA ILE A 2 0.81 -28.02 -21.61
C ILE A 2 1.64 -28.36 -20.40
N ILE A 3 2.91 -28.69 -20.60
CA ILE A 3 3.95 -28.70 -19.57
C ILE A 3 5.01 -27.69 -20.02
N HIS A 4 5.10 -26.57 -19.33
CA HIS A 4 6.11 -25.53 -19.61
C HIS A 4 7.29 -25.69 -18.67
N GLY A 5 8.31 -26.40 -19.12
CA GLY A 5 9.56 -26.66 -18.37
C GLY A 5 10.79 -25.92 -18.89
N ALA A 6 10.61 -24.99 -19.89
CA ALA A 6 11.73 -24.23 -20.42
C ALA A 6 12.36 -23.34 -19.35
N GLY A 7 13.68 -23.24 -19.38
CA GLY A 7 14.42 -22.39 -18.44
C GLY A 7 15.90 -22.31 -18.80
N THR A 8 16.54 -21.25 -18.37
CA THR A 8 17.98 -21.04 -18.48
C THR A 8 18.48 -20.26 -17.25
N LEU A 9 19.77 -20.26 -17.01
CA LEU A 9 20.42 -19.56 -15.90
C LEU A 9 21.37 -18.49 -16.44
N ALA A 10 21.48 -17.39 -15.69
CA ALA A 10 22.48 -16.33 -15.89
C ALA A 10 22.95 -15.82 -14.52
N ASP A 11 23.38 -16.78 -13.66
CA ASP A 11 23.69 -16.54 -12.26
C ASP A 11 24.84 -15.54 -12.08
N LYS A 12 24.53 -14.40 -11.47
CA LYS A 12 25.46 -13.32 -11.10
C LYS A 12 24.90 -12.56 -9.92
N LEU A 13 25.75 -11.98 -9.08
CA LEU A 13 25.33 -11.03 -8.07
C LEU A 13 24.63 -9.84 -8.73
N ILE A 14 23.64 -9.24 -8.03
CA ILE A 14 22.77 -8.22 -8.61
C ILE A 14 23.53 -6.99 -9.12
N GLU A 15 24.62 -6.62 -8.45
CA GLU A 15 25.50 -5.52 -8.85
C GLU A 15 26.30 -5.79 -10.15
N ASN A 16 26.43 -7.06 -10.54
CA ASN A 16 27.12 -7.49 -11.75
C ASN A 16 26.19 -7.98 -12.86
N LYS A 17 24.86 -7.96 -12.60
CA LYS A 17 23.86 -8.45 -13.53
C LYS A 17 23.53 -7.40 -14.57
N THR A 18 23.54 -7.79 -15.84
CA THR A 18 23.18 -6.92 -16.97
C THR A 18 21.73 -7.13 -17.37
N GLU A 19 21.15 -6.18 -18.11
CA GLU A 19 19.81 -6.31 -18.71
C GLU A 19 19.75 -7.53 -19.65
N GLN A 20 20.81 -7.82 -20.39
CA GLN A 20 20.90 -9.01 -21.26
C GLN A 20 20.84 -10.32 -20.47
N ASP A 21 21.47 -10.38 -19.28
CA ASP A 21 21.39 -11.55 -18.41
C ASP A 21 19.94 -11.77 -17.93
N PHE A 22 19.28 -10.67 -17.57
CA PHE A 22 17.87 -10.68 -17.17
C PHE A 22 16.96 -11.15 -18.30
N ASP A 23 17.05 -10.52 -19.48
CA ASP A 23 16.23 -10.83 -20.65
C ASP A 23 16.40 -12.28 -21.09
N LYS A 24 17.62 -12.81 -21.03
CA LYS A 24 17.91 -14.20 -21.36
C LYS A 24 17.09 -15.18 -20.50
N VAL A 25 16.94 -14.91 -19.19
CA VAL A 25 16.21 -15.78 -18.27
C VAL A 25 14.70 -15.55 -18.41
N TYR A 26 14.30 -14.27 -18.47
CA TYR A 26 12.91 -13.84 -18.57
C TYR A 26 12.24 -14.36 -19.85
N SER A 27 12.85 -14.12 -21.01
CA SER A 27 12.25 -14.45 -22.30
C SER A 27 11.98 -15.95 -22.46
N VAL A 28 12.88 -16.82 -22.00
CA VAL A 28 12.69 -18.27 -22.10
C VAL A 28 11.47 -18.72 -21.26
N LYS A 29 11.30 -18.16 -20.06
CA LYS A 29 10.21 -18.56 -19.17
C LYS A 29 8.89 -17.85 -19.48
N ILE A 30 8.93 -16.55 -19.68
CA ILE A 30 7.71 -15.73 -19.74
C ILE A 30 7.26 -15.51 -21.19
N ASP A 31 8.16 -15.07 -22.09
CA ASP A 31 7.78 -14.88 -23.48
C ASP A 31 7.52 -16.23 -24.16
N GLY A 32 8.27 -17.27 -23.77
CA GLY A 32 8.00 -18.65 -24.20
C GLY A 32 6.62 -19.12 -23.79
N LEU A 33 6.19 -18.89 -22.55
CA LEU A 33 4.83 -19.20 -22.10
C LEU A 33 3.78 -18.39 -22.86
N ASN A 34 3.98 -17.08 -23.02
CA ASN A 34 3.06 -16.22 -23.74
C ASN A 34 2.88 -16.67 -25.20
N SER A 35 3.98 -17.05 -25.86
CA SER A 35 3.96 -17.57 -27.24
C SER A 35 3.16 -18.89 -27.35
N LEU A 36 3.34 -19.81 -26.40
CA LEU A 36 2.56 -21.04 -26.34
C LEU A 36 1.07 -20.76 -26.14
N LEU A 37 0.71 -19.92 -25.18
CA LEU A 37 -0.68 -19.58 -24.88
C LEU A 37 -1.35 -18.81 -26.03
N GLY A 38 -0.59 -17.96 -26.73
CA GLY A 38 -1.07 -17.22 -27.92
C GLY A 38 -1.30 -18.11 -29.15
N SER A 39 -0.63 -19.26 -29.22
CA SER A 39 -0.71 -20.20 -30.37
C SER A 39 -1.75 -21.30 -30.19
N LEU A 40 -2.42 -21.40 -29.05
CA LEU A 40 -3.30 -22.49 -28.68
C LEU A 40 -4.69 -22.02 -28.22
N GLU A 41 -5.71 -22.85 -28.47
CA GLU A 41 -7.03 -22.66 -27.91
C GLU A 41 -7.05 -23.13 -26.44
N VAL A 42 -6.66 -22.25 -25.52
CA VAL A 42 -6.48 -22.55 -24.08
C VAL A 42 -7.75 -23.15 -23.48
N ASN A 43 -8.94 -22.76 -23.93
CA ASN A 43 -10.23 -23.32 -23.47
C ASN A 43 -10.40 -24.83 -23.71
N ARG A 44 -9.61 -25.42 -24.61
CA ARG A 44 -9.59 -26.86 -24.92
C ARG A 44 -8.56 -27.64 -24.09
N LEU A 45 -7.71 -26.96 -23.36
CA LEU A 45 -6.69 -27.62 -22.56
C LEU A 45 -7.29 -28.21 -21.31
N LYS A 46 -6.88 -29.42 -20.96
CA LYS A 46 -7.26 -30.09 -19.71
C LYS A 46 -6.40 -29.63 -18.55
N PHE A 47 -5.12 -29.34 -18.81
CA PHE A 47 -4.20 -28.85 -17.80
C PHE A 47 -3.10 -27.94 -18.40
N ILE A 48 -2.53 -27.12 -17.53
CA ILE A 48 -1.31 -26.31 -17.74
C ILE A 48 -0.43 -26.49 -16.53
N ALA A 49 0.73 -27.13 -16.68
CA ALA A 49 1.74 -27.27 -15.65
C ALA A 49 2.92 -26.34 -15.93
N LEU A 50 3.20 -25.43 -15.01
CA LEU A 50 4.31 -24.49 -15.09
C LEU A 50 5.43 -24.94 -14.16
N PHE A 51 6.62 -25.21 -14.72
CA PHE A 51 7.80 -25.57 -13.93
C PHE A 51 8.45 -24.30 -13.37
N SER A 52 8.04 -23.95 -12.18
CA SER A 52 8.67 -22.93 -11.35
C SER A 52 9.81 -23.54 -10.55
N SER A 53 10.34 -22.81 -9.59
CA SER A 53 11.41 -23.23 -8.70
C SER A 53 11.12 -22.81 -7.28
N PHE A 54 11.58 -23.59 -6.30
CA PHE A 54 11.52 -23.22 -4.88
C PHE A 54 12.25 -21.91 -4.58
N VAL A 55 13.23 -21.51 -5.41
CA VAL A 55 13.94 -20.23 -5.27
C VAL A 55 13.04 -19.02 -5.52
N SER A 56 11.90 -19.19 -6.20
CA SER A 56 10.91 -18.11 -6.33
C SER A 56 10.34 -17.70 -4.97
N PHE A 57 10.26 -18.64 -4.02
CA PHE A 57 9.73 -18.41 -2.69
C PHE A 57 10.82 -18.05 -1.67
N TYR A 58 11.97 -18.75 -1.72
CA TYR A 58 13.03 -18.60 -0.73
C TYR A 58 14.16 -17.65 -1.18
N GLY A 59 14.21 -17.32 -2.47
CA GLY A 59 15.37 -16.63 -3.05
C GLY A 59 16.59 -17.54 -3.19
N ASN A 60 17.60 -17.07 -3.91
CA ASN A 60 18.94 -17.64 -3.93
C ASN A 60 19.95 -16.57 -4.36
N ILE A 61 21.11 -16.54 -3.73
CA ILE A 61 22.18 -15.59 -4.06
C ILE A 61 22.59 -15.77 -5.52
N GLY A 62 22.65 -14.67 -6.27
CA GLY A 62 23.00 -14.65 -7.69
C GLY A 62 21.87 -14.97 -8.67
N GLN A 63 20.67 -15.35 -8.19
CA GLN A 63 19.53 -15.79 -9.01
C GLN A 63 18.33 -14.83 -8.94
N SER A 64 18.55 -13.54 -8.85
CA SER A 64 17.46 -12.56 -8.75
C SER A 64 16.50 -12.58 -9.96
N ASP A 65 17.04 -12.69 -11.19
CA ASP A 65 16.28 -12.85 -12.44
C ASP A 65 15.55 -14.19 -12.50
N TYR A 66 16.22 -15.27 -12.13
CA TYR A 66 15.64 -16.61 -12.13
C TYR A 66 14.52 -16.72 -11.09
N SER A 67 14.75 -16.18 -9.87
CA SER A 67 13.71 -16.13 -8.83
C SER A 67 12.49 -15.33 -9.28
N LEU A 68 12.71 -14.15 -9.89
CA LEU A 68 11.64 -13.29 -10.40
C LEU A 68 10.85 -13.98 -11.52
N ALA A 69 11.52 -14.53 -12.53
CA ALA A 69 10.85 -15.21 -13.64
C ALA A 69 9.99 -16.40 -13.17
N ASN A 70 10.48 -17.17 -12.19
CA ASN A 70 9.72 -18.26 -11.59
C ASN A 70 8.53 -17.76 -10.74
N GLU A 71 8.68 -16.64 -10.03
CA GLU A 71 7.56 -16.05 -9.29
C GLU A 71 6.48 -15.49 -10.22
N ILE A 72 6.86 -14.95 -11.36
CA ILE A 72 5.90 -14.57 -12.40
C ILE A 72 5.10 -15.79 -12.88
N LEU A 73 5.73 -16.94 -13.10
CA LEU A 73 5.00 -18.18 -13.44
C LEU A 73 3.99 -18.56 -12.35
N ASN A 74 4.35 -18.40 -11.08
CA ASN A 74 3.43 -18.66 -9.96
C ASN A 74 2.20 -17.75 -10.05
N LYS A 75 2.39 -16.45 -10.29
CA LYS A 75 1.26 -15.50 -10.44
C LYS A 75 0.43 -15.77 -11.70
N TYR A 76 1.07 -16.16 -12.79
CA TYR A 76 0.36 -16.60 -14.01
C TYR A 76 -0.56 -17.79 -13.74
N ALA A 77 -0.15 -18.76 -12.92
CA ALA A 77 -1.00 -19.89 -12.59
C ALA A 77 -2.32 -19.46 -11.93
N TYR A 78 -2.29 -18.50 -10.99
CA TYR A 78 -3.52 -17.95 -10.40
C TYR A 78 -4.39 -17.23 -11.43
N LEU A 79 -3.78 -16.38 -12.27
CA LEU A 79 -4.51 -15.64 -13.30
C LEU A 79 -5.14 -16.59 -14.33
N LEU A 80 -4.39 -17.59 -14.79
CA LEU A 80 -4.88 -18.57 -15.76
C LEU A 80 -5.97 -19.46 -15.17
N GLN A 81 -5.84 -19.91 -13.92
CA GLN A 81 -6.87 -20.68 -13.24
C GLN A 81 -8.17 -19.89 -13.11
N GLN A 82 -8.08 -18.60 -12.77
CA GLN A 82 -9.25 -17.72 -12.70
C GLN A 82 -9.90 -17.52 -14.08
N LYS A 83 -9.09 -17.31 -15.11
CA LYS A 83 -9.56 -17.08 -16.49
C LYS A 83 -10.13 -18.33 -17.15
N TYR A 84 -9.57 -19.51 -16.83
CA TYR A 84 -9.91 -20.81 -17.40
C TYR A 84 -10.27 -21.82 -16.33
N PRO A 85 -11.42 -21.68 -15.64
CA PRO A 85 -11.75 -22.48 -14.45
C PRO A 85 -11.93 -23.99 -14.73
N LYS A 86 -12.13 -24.38 -15.99
CA LYS A 86 -12.22 -25.78 -16.43
C LYS A 86 -10.86 -26.41 -16.73
N CYS A 87 -9.82 -25.62 -16.90
CA CYS A 87 -8.46 -26.08 -17.11
C CYS A 87 -7.78 -26.24 -15.75
N HIS A 88 -7.12 -27.37 -15.51
CA HIS A 88 -6.30 -27.53 -14.32
C HIS A 88 -4.98 -26.78 -14.49
N VAL A 89 -4.79 -25.65 -13.82
CA VAL A 89 -3.55 -24.88 -13.90
C VAL A 89 -2.77 -25.02 -12.59
N VAL A 90 -1.51 -25.40 -12.69
CA VAL A 90 -0.62 -25.52 -11.53
C VAL A 90 0.78 -25.02 -11.86
N SER A 91 1.33 -24.20 -10.97
CA SER A 91 2.76 -23.86 -10.94
C SER A 91 3.43 -24.66 -9.85
N ILE A 92 4.47 -25.42 -10.22
CA ILE A 92 5.19 -26.30 -9.30
C ILE A 92 6.58 -25.72 -9.04
N GLY A 93 6.80 -25.24 -7.84
CA GLY A 93 8.08 -24.75 -7.32
C GLY A 93 8.99 -25.93 -6.99
N TRP A 94 9.66 -26.47 -7.99
CA TRP A 94 10.53 -27.64 -7.82
C TRP A 94 11.79 -27.32 -7.03
N GLY A 95 12.15 -28.20 -6.12
CA GLY A 95 13.51 -28.34 -5.61
C GLY A 95 14.46 -28.87 -6.70
N PRO A 96 15.77 -29.02 -6.39
CA PRO A 96 16.74 -29.51 -7.37
C PRO A 96 16.46 -30.97 -7.77
N TRP A 97 16.41 -31.24 -9.07
CA TRP A 97 16.23 -32.60 -9.62
C TRP A 97 17.58 -33.29 -9.79
N ASP A 98 17.61 -34.61 -9.69
CA ASP A 98 18.78 -35.43 -10.00
C ASP A 98 18.99 -35.51 -11.51
N GLY A 99 19.54 -34.46 -12.09
CA GLY A 99 19.80 -34.29 -13.52
C GLY A 99 19.36 -32.95 -14.07
N GLY A 100 19.35 -32.80 -15.39
CA GLY A 100 18.99 -31.55 -16.07
C GLY A 100 19.98 -30.42 -15.78
N MET A 101 19.53 -29.36 -15.10
CA MET A 101 20.38 -28.21 -14.75
C MET A 101 21.34 -28.52 -13.58
N VAL A 102 21.16 -29.61 -12.85
CA VAL A 102 21.99 -29.99 -11.70
C VAL A 102 23.16 -30.85 -12.18
N THR A 103 24.32 -30.22 -12.27
CA THR A 103 25.59 -30.91 -12.62
C THR A 103 26.08 -31.79 -11.45
N PRO A 104 26.98 -32.77 -11.67
CA PRO A 104 27.57 -33.57 -10.59
C PRO A 104 28.23 -32.70 -9.49
N GLN A 105 28.90 -31.62 -9.89
CA GLN A 105 29.53 -30.69 -8.95
C GLN A 105 28.50 -29.96 -8.09
N LEU A 106 27.41 -29.52 -8.72
CA LEU A 106 26.32 -28.86 -8.02
C LEU A 106 25.59 -29.81 -7.08
N LYS A 107 25.47 -31.08 -7.47
CA LYS A 107 24.90 -32.14 -6.60
C LYS A 107 25.73 -32.34 -5.34
N GLN A 108 27.06 -32.39 -5.44
CA GLN A 108 27.97 -32.47 -4.27
C GLN A 108 27.81 -31.25 -3.36
N LEU A 109 27.66 -30.05 -3.92
CA LEU A 109 27.41 -28.83 -3.15
C LEU A 109 26.09 -28.90 -2.39
N PHE A 110 25.03 -29.40 -3.02
CA PHE A 110 23.74 -29.61 -2.37
C PHE A 110 23.82 -30.62 -1.24
N GLU A 111 24.55 -31.73 -1.44
CA GLU A 111 24.78 -32.74 -0.40
C GLU A 111 25.51 -32.15 0.83
N GLN A 112 26.53 -31.29 0.60
CA GLN A 112 27.23 -30.58 1.68
C GLN A 112 26.30 -29.62 2.46
N GLN A 113 25.30 -29.06 1.80
CA GLN A 113 24.30 -28.17 2.39
C GLN A 113 23.08 -28.95 2.93
N ASN A 114 23.13 -30.28 2.94
CA ASN A 114 22.03 -31.15 3.35
C ASN A 114 20.74 -30.97 2.52
N ILE A 115 20.89 -30.53 1.25
CA ILE A 115 19.79 -30.38 0.29
C ILE A 115 19.74 -31.65 -0.55
N LYS A 116 18.67 -32.43 -0.41
CA LYS A 116 18.47 -33.65 -1.20
C LYS A 116 17.85 -33.34 -2.55
N VAL A 117 18.44 -33.87 -3.62
CA VAL A 117 17.87 -33.76 -4.98
C VAL A 117 16.64 -34.69 -5.12
N ILE A 118 15.70 -34.29 -5.98
CA ILE A 118 14.51 -35.07 -6.31
C ILE A 118 14.90 -36.12 -7.35
N PRO A 119 14.75 -37.43 -7.08
CA PRO A 119 14.99 -38.43 -8.10
C PRO A 119 14.03 -38.26 -9.28
N GLN A 120 14.53 -38.42 -10.52
CA GLN A 120 13.75 -38.17 -11.74
C GLN A 120 12.43 -38.93 -11.78
N GLN A 121 12.44 -40.21 -11.44
CA GLN A 121 11.24 -41.03 -11.41
C GLN A 121 10.21 -40.53 -10.38
N THR A 122 10.67 -40.16 -9.20
CA THR A 122 9.81 -39.61 -8.14
C THR A 122 9.18 -38.30 -8.57
N GLY A 123 9.97 -37.37 -9.13
CA GLY A 123 9.44 -36.07 -9.62
C GLY A 123 8.43 -36.22 -10.75
N ALA A 124 8.70 -37.16 -11.70
CA ALA A 124 7.76 -37.47 -12.78
C ALA A 124 6.44 -38.09 -12.27
N GLN A 125 6.53 -38.95 -11.27
CA GLN A 125 5.34 -39.55 -10.63
C GLN A 125 4.52 -38.48 -9.90
N MET A 126 5.15 -37.58 -9.13
CA MET A 126 4.47 -36.49 -8.42
C MET A 126 3.77 -35.55 -9.41
N LEU A 127 4.40 -35.22 -10.55
CA LEU A 127 3.77 -34.43 -11.60
C LEU A 127 2.52 -35.14 -12.14
N ALA A 128 2.61 -36.44 -12.45
CA ALA A 128 1.49 -37.22 -12.96
C ALA A 128 0.33 -37.32 -11.95
N GLU A 129 0.63 -37.53 -10.68
CA GLU A 129 -0.35 -37.50 -9.58
C GLU A 129 -1.04 -36.16 -9.46
N GLU A 130 -0.28 -35.03 -9.48
CA GLU A 130 -0.84 -33.68 -9.43
C GLU A 130 -1.79 -33.40 -10.60
N LEU A 131 -1.44 -33.81 -11.82
CA LEU A 131 -2.25 -33.59 -13.01
C LEU A 131 -3.50 -34.47 -13.08
N THR A 132 -3.55 -35.58 -12.32
CA THR A 132 -4.69 -36.50 -12.29
C THR A 132 -5.65 -36.27 -11.14
N GLN A 133 -5.32 -35.41 -10.17
CA GLN A 133 -6.19 -35.11 -9.05
C GLN A 133 -7.50 -34.43 -9.49
N THR A 134 -8.62 -34.78 -8.84
CA THR A 134 -9.97 -34.30 -9.16
C THR A 134 -10.53 -33.27 -8.18
N GLN A 135 -9.86 -33.04 -7.04
CA GLN A 135 -10.34 -32.13 -5.99
C GLN A 135 -9.89 -30.67 -6.22
N ALA A 136 -10.50 -29.72 -5.50
CA ALA A 136 -10.16 -28.29 -5.53
C ALA A 136 -8.67 -28.07 -5.29
N LYS A 137 -8.01 -27.33 -6.18
CA LYS A 137 -6.57 -27.32 -6.32
C LYS A 137 -6.00 -25.94 -6.05
N THR A 138 -4.88 -25.94 -5.35
CA THR A 138 -4.06 -24.74 -5.18
C THR A 138 -3.27 -24.51 -6.46
N PRO A 139 -3.37 -23.36 -7.13
CA PRO A 139 -2.63 -23.08 -8.37
C PRO A 139 -1.11 -23.07 -8.22
N GLN A 140 -0.60 -23.13 -6.99
CA GLN A 140 0.83 -23.13 -6.69
C GLN A 140 1.14 -24.16 -5.62
N ILE A 141 2.13 -25.05 -5.89
CA ILE A 141 2.66 -26.00 -4.92
C ILE A 141 4.20 -25.93 -4.93
N ILE A 142 4.82 -26.35 -3.83
CA ILE A 142 6.28 -26.50 -3.73
C ILE A 142 6.59 -27.98 -3.45
N VAL A 143 7.53 -28.52 -4.23
CA VAL A 143 7.97 -29.93 -4.12
C VAL A 143 9.45 -29.97 -3.81
N MET A 144 9.80 -30.55 -2.65
CA MET A 144 11.18 -30.70 -2.20
C MET A 144 11.39 -32.08 -1.57
N SER A 145 12.58 -32.65 -1.71
CA SER A 145 12.91 -33.95 -1.09
C SER A 145 13.09 -33.88 0.42
N ASN A 146 13.50 -32.72 0.95
CA ASN A 146 13.45 -32.40 2.36
C ASN A 146 12.47 -31.24 2.49
N PRO A 147 11.25 -31.44 3.02
CA PRO A 147 10.48 -30.29 3.43
C PRO A 147 11.37 -29.50 4.40
N ILE A 148 11.57 -28.23 4.13
CA ILE A 148 11.95 -27.31 5.18
C ILE A 148 10.75 -27.36 6.11
N SER A 149 10.81 -28.31 7.06
CA SER A 149 9.84 -28.34 8.13
C SER A 149 9.92 -26.95 8.74
N PRO A 150 8.87 -26.17 8.73
CA PRO A 150 8.75 -25.14 9.73
C PRO A 150 8.68 -25.95 11.02
N SER A 151 9.83 -26.34 11.58
CA SER A 151 9.87 -26.63 13.00
C SER A 151 9.16 -25.46 13.64
N PRO A 152 8.08 -25.68 14.39
CA PRO A 152 7.66 -24.68 15.34
C PRO A 152 8.72 -24.70 16.44
N LYS A 153 9.92 -24.19 16.16
CA LYS A 153 10.63 -23.46 17.17
C LYS A 153 9.63 -22.35 17.49
N LEU A 154 9.20 -22.30 18.72
CA LEU A 154 8.80 -21.06 19.38
C LEU A 154 10.00 -20.08 19.25
N VAL A 155 10.22 -19.63 18.03
CA VAL A 155 11.06 -18.47 17.75
C VAL A 155 10.16 -17.35 18.21
N THR A 156 10.49 -16.75 19.34
CA THR A 156 10.04 -15.37 19.60
C THR A 156 10.20 -14.64 18.28
N PRO A 157 9.11 -14.10 17.69
CA PRO A 157 9.15 -13.59 16.32
C PRO A 157 10.28 -12.57 16.26
N GLN A 158 11.30 -12.86 15.46
CA GLN A 158 12.45 -11.98 15.34
C GLN A 158 11.93 -10.66 14.78
N LYS A 159 12.07 -9.61 15.56
CA LYS A 159 11.66 -8.27 15.16
C LYS A 159 12.64 -7.73 14.13
N HIS A 160 12.12 -7.16 13.06
CA HIS A 160 12.90 -6.62 11.97
C HIS A 160 12.80 -5.09 11.92
N SER A 161 13.82 -4.49 11.36
CA SER A 161 13.81 -3.07 11.00
C SER A 161 14.10 -2.94 9.51
N TYR A 162 13.36 -2.05 8.87
CA TYR A 162 13.42 -1.82 7.43
C TYR A 162 13.70 -0.36 7.18
N ARG A 163 14.49 -0.05 6.16
CA ARG A 163 14.69 1.29 5.64
C ARG A 163 14.33 1.31 4.17
N LEU A 164 13.34 2.12 3.84
CA LEU A 164 12.83 2.31 2.49
C LEU A 164 13.15 3.72 2.02
N TYR A 165 13.45 3.86 0.74
CA TYR A 165 13.83 5.13 0.15
C TYR A 165 12.82 5.57 -0.89
N ARG A 166 12.54 6.89 -0.96
CA ARG A 166 11.67 7.46 -1.98
C ARG A 166 12.19 8.81 -2.44
N ARG A 167 12.29 8.98 -3.76
CA ARG A 167 12.49 10.29 -4.37
C ARG A 167 11.13 10.88 -4.71
N LEU A 168 10.81 12.05 -4.16
CA LEU A 168 9.56 12.74 -4.42
C LEU A 168 9.77 13.80 -5.49
N THR A 169 8.89 13.84 -6.49
CA THR A 169 8.89 14.86 -7.54
C THR A 169 7.45 15.26 -7.85
N LEU A 170 7.24 16.49 -8.32
CA LEU A 170 5.94 16.97 -8.80
C LEU A 170 5.39 16.08 -9.92
N ARG A 171 6.24 15.75 -10.91
CA ARG A 171 5.87 14.92 -12.06
C ARG A 171 5.47 13.49 -11.65
N GLY A 172 6.15 12.95 -10.65
CA GLY A 172 5.85 11.60 -10.15
C GLY A 172 4.62 11.53 -9.25
N ASN A 173 4.08 12.69 -8.83
CA ASN A 173 2.97 12.79 -7.89
C ASN A 173 1.98 13.90 -8.31
N PRO A 174 1.22 13.74 -9.42
CA PRO A 174 0.39 14.80 -9.98
C PRO A 174 -0.68 15.33 -9.02
N PHE A 175 -1.15 14.53 -8.05
CA PHE A 175 -2.16 14.96 -7.09
C PHE A 175 -1.72 16.14 -6.21
N VAL A 176 -0.41 16.34 -5.99
CA VAL A 176 0.06 17.43 -5.12
C VAL A 176 -0.18 18.82 -5.73
N TYR A 177 -0.43 18.91 -7.05
CA TYR A 177 -0.86 20.18 -7.68
C TYR A 177 -2.22 20.67 -7.17
N ASP A 178 -3.01 19.76 -6.59
CA ASP A 178 -4.32 20.07 -6.01
C ASP A 178 -4.26 20.28 -4.48
N HIS A 179 -3.05 20.27 -3.90
CA HIS A 179 -2.81 20.54 -2.47
C HIS A 179 -1.68 21.57 -2.32
N VAL A 180 -2.01 22.83 -2.57
CA VAL A 180 -1.04 23.94 -2.66
C VAL A 180 -1.30 24.96 -1.55
N ILE A 181 -0.25 25.34 -0.85
CA ILE A 181 -0.26 26.30 0.24
C ILE A 181 0.84 27.34 -0.02
N GLY A 182 0.47 28.62 -0.11
CA GLY A 182 1.43 29.71 -0.35
C GLY A 182 2.17 29.59 -1.69
N GLY A 183 1.51 29.05 -2.73
CA GLY A 183 2.11 28.85 -4.05
C GLY A 183 3.04 27.64 -4.19
N ASN A 184 3.18 26.83 -3.14
CA ASN A 184 3.98 25.60 -3.16
C ASN A 184 3.10 24.38 -2.93
N ALA A 185 3.31 23.34 -3.73
CA ALA A 185 2.67 22.04 -3.49
C ALA A 185 3.20 21.45 -2.17
N VAL A 186 2.30 20.86 -1.39
CA VAL A 186 2.62 20.28 -0.07
C VAL A 186 2.07 18.86 -0.04
N LEU A 187 2.85 17.91 0.46
CA LEU A 187 2.36 16.52 0.65
C LEU A 187 1.27 16.50 1.72
N PRO A 188 0.03 16.07 1.39
CA PRO A 188 -1.03 15.94 2.39
C PRO A 188 -0.63 15.00 3.53
N ALA A 189 -1.01 15.34 4.76
CA ALA A 189 -0.68 14.52 5.92
C ALA A 189 -1.19 13.08 5.80
N MET A 190 -2.41 12.88 5.27
CA MET A 190 -2.95 11.55 5.06
C MET A 190 -2.22 10.77 3.96
N CYS A 191 -1.66 11.44 2.94
CA CYS A 191 -0.82 10.78 1.94
C CYS A 191 0.53 10.31 2.55
N ALA A 192 1.12 11.09 3.45
CA ALA A 192 2.31 10.65 4.18
C ALA A 192 2.00 9.41 5.06
N LEU A 193 0.84 9.39 5.72
CA LEU A 193 0.37 8.20 6.45
C LEU A 193 0.17 7.00 5.49
N ALA A 194 -0.42 7.22 4.31
CA ALA A 194 -0.58 6.16 3.30
C ALA A 194 0.77 5.59 2.83
N TRP A 195 1.81 6.39 2.71
CA TRP A 195 3.14 5.86 2.41
C TRP A 195 3.58 4.87 3.48
N ILE A 196 3.40 5.19 4.75
CA ILE A 196 3.78 4.30 5.86
C ILE A 196 2.94 3.02 5.81
N THR A 197 1.59 3.14 5.76
CA THR A 197 0.68 1.98 5.79
C THR A 197 0.87 1.06 4.58
N ASN A 198 0.96 1.62 3.37
CA ASN A 198 1.20 0.86 2.15
C ASN A 198 2.55 0.12 2.20
N SER A 199 3.59 0.73 2.80
CA SER A 199 4.88 0.07 2.95
C SER A 199 4.82 -1.10 3.92
N CYS A 200 4.09 -0.96 5.04
CA CYS A 200 3.87 -2.07 5.97
C CYS A 200 3.11 -3.23 5.31
N GLU A 201 2.05 -2.93 4.53
CA GLU A 201 1.29 -3.95 3.80
C GLU A 201 2.10 -4.64 2.70
N GLN A 202 2.98 -3.90 2.02
CA GLN A 202 3.87 -4.47 0.98
C GLN A 202 4.93 -5.41 1.57
N LEU A 203 5.44 -5.10 2.77
CA LEU A 203 6.38 -5.97 3.49
C LEU A 203 5.70 -7.26 3.97
N TYR A 204 4.41 -7.21 4.28
CA TYR A 204 3.64 -8.32 4.83
C TYR A 204 2.38 -8.59 4.02
N GLN A 205 2.52 -9.39 2.98
CA GLN A 205 1.39 -9.76 2.11
C GLN A 205 0.29 -10.48 2.89
N GLY A 206 -0.96 -10.06 2.63
CA GLY A 206 -2.14 -10.57 3.34
C GLY A 206 -2.50 -9.81 4.61
N TYR A 207 -1.60 -8.96 5.12
CA TYR A 207 -1.94 -8.02 6.19
C TYR A 207 -2.54 -6.74 5.62
N ARG A 208 -3.43 -6.11 6.39
CA ARG A 208 -4.08 -4.84 6.04
C ARG A 208 -3.94 -3.85 7.18
N PHE A 209 -3.94 -2.59 6.85
CA PHE A 209 -3.96 -1.51 7.83
C PHE A 209 -5.18 -1.64 8.75
N LEU A 210 -4.93 -1.66 10.05
CA LEU A 210 -5.95 -1.72 11.09
C LEU A 210 -6.06 -0.38 11.81
N SER A 211 -4.95 0.12 12.35
CA SER A 211 -4.94 1.36 13.12
C SER A 211 -3.61 2.09 13.08
N CYS A 212 -3.68 3.38 13.34
CA CYS A 212 -2.55 4.26 13.52
C CYS A 212 -2.65 4.96 14.88
N HIS A 213 -1.55 5.01 15.61
CA HIS A 213 -1.48 5.72 16.89
C HIS A 213 -0.34 6.74 16.86
N ASN A 214 -0.54 7.84 17.57
CA ASN A 214 0.46 8.90 17.75
C ASN A 214 1.07 9.40 16.43
N TYR A 215 0.25 9.50 15.37
CA TYR A 215 0.70 10.12 14.13
C TYR A 215 0.99 11.60 14.35
N GLN A 216 2.18 12.05 13.96
CA GLN A 216 2.65 13.43 14.15
C GLN A 216 3.23 13.98 12.85
N VAL A 217 2.84 15.21 12.53
CA VAL A 217 3.47 16.02 11.48
C VAL A 217 4.51 16.90 12.16
N LEU A 218 5.79 16.51 12.06
CA LEU A 218 6.92 17.24 12.64
C LEU A 218 7.37 18.39 11.73
N LYS A 219 7.45 18.08 10.42
CA LYS A 219 7.69 19.04 9.37
C LYS A 219 7.08 18.56 8.05
N GLY A 220 6.12 19.30 7.51
CA GLY A 220 5.52 19.02 6.20
C GLY A 220 6.57 18.92 5.11
N VAL A 221 6.31 18.10 4.09
CA VAL A 221 7.13 18.01 2.87
C VAL A 221 6.58 18.99 1.85
N VAL A 222 7.38 20.00 1.50
CA VAL A 222 7.04 21.07 0.55
C VAL A 222 7.83 20.83 -0.74
N PHE A 223 7.16 20.93 -1.88
CA PHE A 223 7.77 20.76 -3.20
C PHE A 223 8.30 22.11 -3.71
N ASP A 224 9.32 22.59 -3.06
CA ASP A 224 10.05 23.83 -3.40
C ASP A 224 11.57 23.57 -3.45
N LYS A 225 12.37 24.62 -3.39
CA LYS A 225 13.85 24.52 -3.39
C LYS A 225 14.43 23.78 -2.17
N SER A 226 13.63 23.57 -1.12
CA SER A 226 14.02 22.80 0.08
C SER A 226 13.71 21.32 -0.02
N LEU A 227 13.10 20.85 -1.13
CA LEU A 227 12.77 19.44 -1.33
C LEU A 227 14.03 18.60 -1.31
N ALA A 228 14.06 17.59 -0.43
CA ALA A 228 15.21 16.71 -0.34
C ALA A 228 15.29 15.78 -1.57
N ASN A 229 16.53 15.45 -1.97
CA ASN A 229 16.75 14.50 -3.07
C ASN A 229 16.22 13.10 -2.76
N LEU A 230 16.25 12.72 -1.49
CA LEU A 230 15.84 11.40 -1.03
C LEU A 230 15.16 11.52 0.34
N TYR A 231 14.05 10.83 0.49
CA TYR A 231 13.34 10.64 1.75
C TYR A 231 13.49 9.19 2.19
N CYS A 232 13.67 8.98 3.48
CA CYS A 232 13.79 7.68 4.11
C CYS A 232 12.54 7.40 4.94
N LEU A 233 12.04 6.19 4.88
CA LEU A 233 11.05 5.65 5.79
C LEU A 233 11.71 4.51 6.57
N ASP A 234 11.91 4.70 7.86
CA ASP A 234 12.33 3.67 8.79
C ASP A 234 11.08 3.03 9.41
N LEU A 235 11.01 1.70 9.38
CA LEU A 235 9.98 0.89 10.00
C LEU A 235 10.65 -0.09 10.95
N THR A 236 10.25 -0.09 12.21
CA THR A 236 10.75 -1.02 13.23
C THR A 236 9.60 -1.81 13.82
N GLU A 237 9.63 -3.13 13.73
CA GLU A 237 8.66 -4.01 14.38
C GLU A 237 8.85 -3.92 15.90
N VAL A 238 7.80 -3.49 16.62
CA VAL A 238 7.82 -3.40 18.08
C VAL A 238 7.06 -4.54 18.73
N GLU A 239 5.98 -4.97 18.10
CA GLU A 239 5.19 -6.14 18.50
C GLU A 239 4.86 -6.97 17.25
N LYS A 240 4.88 -8.30 17.39
CA LYS A 240 4.58 -9.21 16.28
C LYS A 240 3.97 -10.49 16.79
N THR A 241 2.80 -10.78 16.30
CA THR A 241 2.10 -12.06 16.47
C THR A 241 1.91 -12.72 15.12
N GLU A 242 1.24 -13.85 15.09
CA GLU A 242 0.85 -14.49 13.84
C GLU A 242 -0.15 -13.65 13.04
N ASP A 243 -1.03 -12.93 13.71
CA ASP A 243 -2.16 -12.21 13.11
C ASP A 243 -1.94 -10.70 13.01
N GLU A 244 -1.10 -10.12 13.85
CA GLU A 244 -0.92 -8.68 13.96
C GLU A 244 0.55 -8.30 14.05
N ILE A 245 0.91 -7.20 13.44
CA ILE A 245 2.24 -6.60 13.51
C ILE A 245 2.09 -5.11 13.80
N LYS A 246 2.87 -4.65 14.77
CA LYS A 246 2.95 -3.24 15.16
C LYS A 246 4.31 -2.68 14.80
N PHE A 247 4.31 -1.55 14.12
CA PHE A 247 5.50 -0.84 13.69
C PHE A 247 5.61 0.53 14.34
N GLU A 248 6.82 0.90 14.74
CA GLU A 248 7.22 2.30 14.82
C GLU A 248 7.71 2.75 13.46
N ALA A 249 7.18 3.88 12.97
CA ALA A 249 7.45 4.43 11.65
C ALA A 249 7.98 5.86 11.75
N LEU A 250 9.01 6.17 10.97
CA LEU A 250 9.62 7.50 10.91
C LEU A 250 9.99 7.86 9.47
N ILE A 251 9.38 8.94 8.95
CA ILE A 251 9.80 9.52 7.67
C ILE A 251 10.75 10.68 7.96
N TRP A 252 11.91 10.65 7.33
CA TRP A 252 12.94 11.66 7.48
C TRP A 252 13.72 11.89 6.18
N SER A 253 14.46 12.97 6.13
CA SER A 253 15.42 13.29 5.05
C SER A 253 16.69 13.87 5.64
N GLU A 254 17.71 14.07 4.81
CA GLU A 254 18.90 14.79 5.21
C GLU A 254 18.89 16.22 4.71
N THR A 255 19.35 17.13 5.55
CA THR A 255 19.65 18.49 5.15
C THR A 255 20.92 18.51 4.28
N ALA A 256 21.19 19.64 3.60
CA ALA A 256 22.44 19.82 2.85
C ALA A 256 23.74 19.62 3.68
N LYS A 257 23.63 19.67 5.01
CA LYS A 257 24.74 19.42 5.96
C LYS A 257 24.81 17.99 6.48
N GLY A 258 23.98 17.07 5.95
CA GLY A 258 23.92 15.67 6.43
C GLY A 258 23.20 15.48 7.77
N ILE A 259 22.47 16.50 8.25
CA ILE A 259 21.72 16.41 9.52
C ILE A 259 20.34 15.85 9.24
N PRO A 260 19.88 14.83 9.99
CA PRO A 260 18.54 14.28 9.85
C PRO A 260 17.45 15.34 10.11
N LEU A 261 16.47 15.40 9.24
CA LEU A 261 15.28 16.22 9.35
C LEU A 261 14.05 15.32 9.36
N TYR A 262 13.36 15.29 10.48
CA TYR A 262 12.21 14.44 10.71
C TYR A 262 10.92 15.09 10.19
N HIS A 263 10.13 14.33 9.43
CA HIS A 263 8.92 14.80 8.77
C HIS A 263 7.64 14.27 9.42
N TYR A 264 7.54 12.94 9.53
CA TYR A 264 6.36 12.29 10.09
C TYR A 264 6.77 11.10 10.92
N ARG A 265 6.04 10.84 11.99
CA ARG A 265 6.16 9.60 12.75
C ARG A 265 4.81 9.04 13.13
N ALA A 266 4.72 7.72 13.27
CA ALA A 266 3.50 7.02 13.65
C ALA A 266 3.81 5.67 14.30
N ILE A 267 2.82 5.12 14.99
CA ILE A 267 2.75 3.71 15.34
C ILE A 267 1.66 3.11 14.47
N ILE A 268 1.98 2.06 13.70
CA ILE A 268 1.07 1.42 12.74
C ILE A 268 0.81 -0.01 13.16
N ASN A 269 -0.45 -0.40 13.22
CA ASN A 269 -0.87 -1.78 13.36
C ASN A 269 -1.44 -2.28 12.04
N ILE A 270 -0.97 -3.45 11.61
CA ILE A 270 -1.52 -4.20 10.48
C ILE A 270 -1.99 -5.57 10.96
N THR A 271 -3.06 -6.08 10.35
CA THR A 271 -3.63 -7.38 10.70
C THR A 271 -3.96 -8.19 9.45
N LYS A 272 -3.88 -9.53 9.54
CA LYS A 272 -4.42 -10.44 8.53
C LYS A 272 -5.82 -10.95 8.87
N GLN A 273 -6.32 -10.65 10.08
CA GLN A 273 -7.69 -10.99 10.45
C GLN A 273 -8.71 -10.15 9.69
N VAL A 274 -9.89 -10.70 9.51
CA VAL A 274 -11.02 -9.95 8.97
C VAL A 274 -11.46 -8.93 10.01
N ILE A 275 -11.38 -7.64 9.65
CA ILE A 275 -11.81 -6.56 10.53
C ILE A 275 -13.35 -6.63 10.65
N ALA A 276 -13.86 -6.75 11.89
CA ALA A 276 -15.29 -6.80 12.13
C ALA A 276 -15.97 -5.50 11.71
N GLU A 277 -17.10 -5.61 11.01
CA GLU A 277 -17.91 -4.44 10.68
C GLU A 277 -18.46 -3.79 11.96
N ARG A 278 -18.27 -2.48 12.06
CA ARG A 278 -18.84 -1.67 13.14
C ARG A 278 -19.95 -0.79 12.59
N LYS A 279 -21.04 -0.69 13.31
CA LYS A 279 -22.21 0.14 12.96
C LYS A 279 -22.48 1.15 14.06
N LEU A 280 -23.06 2.28 13.67
CA LEU A 280 -23.63 3.24 14.62
C LEU A 280 -24.76 2.58 15.41
N GLU A 281 -24.81 2.80 16.71
CA GLU A 281 -25.87 2.30 17.59
C GLU A 281 -27.21 2.99 17.30
N GLU A 282 -27.17 4.26 16.88
CA GLU A 282 -28.34 5.03 16.44
C GLU A 282 -28.17 5.48 15.00
N SER A 283 -29.21 5.28 14.16
CA SER A 283 -29.23 5.87 12.83
C SER A 283 -29.28 7.40 12.99
N ILE A 284 -28.18 8.08 12.73
CA ILE A 284 -28.18 9.53 12.57
C ILE A 284 -28.96 9.80 11.27
N GLN A 285 -30.29 9.90 11.38
CA GLN A 285 -31.11 10.42 10.29
C GLN A 285 -30.60 11.84 10.01
N PRO A 286 -30.27 12.21 8.78
CA PRO A 286 -29.94 13.59 8.48
C PRO A 286 -31.15 14.43 8.85
N VAL A 287 -31.00 15.27 9.88
CA VAL A 287 -31.99 16.30 10.21
C VAL A 287 -32.03 17.21 8.99
N THR A 288 -33.19 17.23 8.29
CA THR A 288 -33.33 17.87 6.97
C THR A 288 -33.35 19.40 7.03
N GLU A 289 -33.14 20.01 8.20
CA GLU A 289 -33.61 21.40 8.41
C GLU A 289 -32.55 22.48 8.58
N SER A 290 -31.22 22.19 8.59
CA SER A 290 -30.25 23.28 8.74
C SER A 290 -28.92 23.03 8.01
N PHE A 291 -28.97 22.82 6.70
CA PHE A 291 -27.73 22.87 5.90
C PHE A 291 -27.19 24.30 5.90
N LEU A 292 -25.91 24.43 6.24
CA LEU A 292 -25.19 25.69 6.04
C LEU A 292 -25.11 25.96 4.54
N ASN A 293 -25.56 27.13 4.11
CA ASN A 293 -25.40 27.58 2.72
C ASN A 293 -23.95 28.03 2.49
N LEU A 294 -23.01 27.11 2.71
CA LEU A 294 -21.57 27.33 2.57
C LEU A 294 -21.02 26.37 1.52
N GLN A 295 -20.44 26.95 0.47
CA GLN A 295 -19.67 26.22 -0.54
C GLN A 295 -18.19 26.37 -0.19
N PRO A 296 -17.58 25.44 0.59
CA PRO A 296 -16.29 25.70 1.26
C PRO A 296 -15.14 25.93 0.29
N TYR A 297 -15.18 25.32 -0.88
CA TYR A 297 -14.13 25.50 -1.89
C TYR A 297 -14.31 26.80 -2.69
N GLN A 298 -15.53 27.12 -3.10
CA GLN A 298 -15.84 28.33 -3.87
C GLN A 298 -15.71 29.60 -3.01
N ALA A 299 -16.07 29.50 -1.73
CA ALA A 299 -15.93 30.60 -0.77
C ALA A 299 -14.50 30.82 -0.27
N GLY A 300 -13.51 30.04 -0.74
CA GLY A 300 -12.12 30.14 -0.29
C GLY A 300 -11.89 29.73 1.16
N VAL A 301 -12.82 28.97 1.77
CA VAL A 301 -12.67 28.41 3.10
C VAL A 301 -11.62 27.31 3.11
N LEU A 302 -11.64 26.48 2.05
CA LEU A 302 -10.67 25.41 1.80
C LEU A 302 -9.81 25.74 0.57
N PHE A 303 -8.52 25.46 0.67
CA PHE A 303 -7.55 25.74 -0.39
C PHE A 303 -7.42 24.60 -1.42
N HIS A 304 -8.03 23.46 -1.14
CA HIS A 304 -7.91 22.23 -1.93
C HIS A 304 -8.51 22.38 -3.32
N GLN A 305 -7.84 21.80 -4.32
CA GLN A 305 -8.26 21.78 -5.71
C GLN A 305 -9.02 20.47 -6.05
N PRO A 306 -9.52 20.23 -7.28
CA PRO A 306 -10.55 19.25 -7.60
C PRO A 306 -10.35 17.84 -7.09
N ARG A 307 -9.11 17.30 -7.08
CA ARG A 307 -8.83 15.92 -6.60
C ARG A 307 -9.06 15.73 -5.12
N PHE A 308 -9.19 16.81 -4.35
CA PHE A 308 -9.44 16.79 -2.90
C PHE A 308 -10.77 17.44 -2.52
N GLN A 309 -11.59 17.89 -3.48
CA GLN A 309 -12.87 18.59 -3.23
C GLN A 309 -14.00 17.59 -3.00
N GLY A 310 -14.09 17.02 -1.81
CA GLY A 310 -15.06 15.97 -1.47
C GLY A 310 -16.25 16.43 -0.60
N ILE A 311 -16.22 17.59 0.05
CA ILE A 311 -17.33 18.08 0.89
C ILE A 311 -18.42 18.67 0.00
N LYS A 312 -19.64 18.11 0.11
CA LYS A 312 -20.82 18.53 -0.68
C LYS A 312 -21.82 19.36 0.11
N LYS A 313 -22.12 18.95 1.35
CA LYS A 313 -23.07 19.62 2.22
C LYS A 313 -22.57 19.61 3.65
N ILE A 314 -22.94 20.60 4.41
CA ILE A 314 -22.55 20.79 5.81
C ILE A 314 -23.82 20.99 6.63
N LEU A 315 -24.01 20.13 7.63
CA LEU A 315 -25.10 20.22 8.61
C LEU A 315 -24.49 20.58 9.96
N GLU A 316 -24.94 21.64 10.56
CA GLU A 316 -24.57 22.00 11.93
C GLU A 316 -25.60 21.44 12.90
N ILE A 317 -25.18 20.50 13.74
CA ILE A 317 -25.99 19.96 14.82
C ILE A 317 -26.02 20.94 15.99
N ASN A 318 -24.82 21.41 16.37
CA ASN A 318 -24.64 22.43 17.40
C ASN A 318 -23.25 23.08 17.22
N LYS A 319 -22.88 23.98 18.11
CA LYS A 319 -21.63 24.72 18.03
C LYS A 319 -20.38 23.85 17.96
N ASN A 320 -20.41 22.66 18.54
CA ASN A 320 -19.28 21.75 18.64
C ASN A 320 -19.44 20.48 17.78
N GLU A 321 -20.57 20.29 17.09
CA GLU A 321 -20.83 19.13 16.29
C GLU A 321 -21.34 19.48 14.88
N LEU A 322 -20.64 19.02 13.87
CA LEU A 322 -21.01 19.16 12.46
C LEU A 322 -21.05 17.79 11.79
N VAL A 323 -21.91 17.66 10.80
CA VAL A 323 -21.97 16.50 9.93
C VAL A 323 -21.77 16.96 8.48
N PHE A 324 -20.87 16.32 7.80
CA PHE A 324 -20.52 16.61 6.41
C PHE A 324 -20.97 15.46 5.51
N ASN A 325 -21.72 15.77 4.46
CA ASN A 325 -21.95 14.84 3.37
C ASN A 325 -20.78 14.97 2.40
N CYS A 326 -20.14 13.87 2.12
CA CYS A 326 -18.91 13.79 1.35
C CYS A 326 -19.05 12.84 0.15
N TYR A 327 -18.44 13.22 -0.95
CA TYR A 327 -18.30 12.41 -2.16
C TYR A 327 -17.03 12.81 -2.89
N LEU A 328 -16.15 11.88 -3.14
CA LEU A 328 -14.93 12.13 -3.93
C LEU A 328 -14.89 11.20 -5.15
N PRO A 329 -14.78 11.75 -6.38
CA PRO A 329 -14.57 10.95 -7.57
C PRO A 329 -13.27 10.14 -7.48
N LYS A 330 -13.25 8.97 -8.14
CA LYS A 330 -12.03 8.17 -8.20
C LYS A 330 -10.93 8.92 -8.94
N ILE A 331 -9.80 9.07 -8.29
CA ILE A 331 -8.58 9.62 -8.86
C ILE A 331 -7.90 8.51 -9.67
N SER A 332 -7.44 8.82 -10.90
CA SER A 332 -6.73 7.84 -11.72
C SER A 332 -5.45 7.35 -11.03
N THR A 333 -5.05 6.11 -11.27
CA THR A 333 -3.78 5.57 -10.72
C THR A 333 -2.57 6.38 -11.16
N GLN A 334 -2.61 6.92 -12.38
CA GLN A 334 -1.57 7.82 -12.88
C GLN A 334 -1.49 9.11 -12.06
N ASP A 335 -2.64 9.71 -11.71
CA ASP A 335 -2.70 10.92 -10.89
C ASP A 335 -2.31 10.65 -9.43
N GLN A 336 -2.60 9.45 -8.90
CA GLN A 336 -2.16 9.04 -7.56
C GLN A 336 -0.64 8.90 -7.44
N GLY A 337 0.06 8.72 -8.56
CA GLY A 337 1.53 8.60 -8.60
C GLY A 337 2.05 7.52 -7.65
N GLN A 338 2.99 7.90 -6.79
CA GLN A 338 3.62 6.99 -5.83
C GLN A 338 2.75 6.69 -4.58
N PHE A 339 1.54 7.25 -4.50
CA PHE A 339 0.64 7.15 -3.35
C PHE A 339 -0.69 6.50 -3.74
N SER A 340 -0.59 5.38 -4.47
CA SER A 340 -1.76 4.60 -4.88
C SER A 340 -2.53 4.07 -3.67
N VAL A 341 -3.86 4.13 -3.77
CA VAL A 341 -4.76 3.60 -2.74
C VAL A 341 -4.63 2.07 -2.69
N GLN A 342 -4.33 1.54 -1.49
CA GLN A 342 -4.38 0.13 -1.15
C GLN A 342 -5.55 -0.11 -0.19
N SER A 343 -5.32 -0.59 1.03
CA SER A 343 -6.40 -0.74 2.01
C SER A 343 -6.84 0.61 2.61
N PHE A 344 -5.92 1.56 2.77
CA PHE A 344 -6.18 2.90 3.28
C PHE A 344 -6.29 3.92 2.14
N ASN A 345 -7.43 4.62 2.06
CA ASN A 345 -7.66 5.68 1.07
C ASN A 345 -7.33 7.06 1.64
N SER A 346 -6.12 7.50 1.42
CA SER A 346 -5.62 8.79 1.93
C SER A 346 -6.35 10.01 1.38
N TYR A 347 -6.85 9.94 0.15
CA TYR A 347 -7.52 11.07 -0.51
C TYR A 347 -8.89 11.36 0.10
N THR A 348 -9.65 10.32 0.40
CA THR A 348 -10.93 10.46 1.11
C THR A 348 -10.72 10.70 2.61
N ALA A 349 -9.68 10.13 3.21
CA ALA A 349 -9.36 10.36 4.62
C ALA A 349 -8.87 11.79 4.89
N ASP A 350 -8.31 12.49 3.91
CA ASP A 350 -7.92 13.90 4.03
C ASP A 350 -9.12 14.81 4.35
N LEU A 351 -10.32 14.41 3.95
CA LEU A 351 -11.55 15.14 4.27
C LEU A 351 -11.81 15.27 5.78
N LEU A 352 -11.25 14.39 6.62
CA LEU A 352 -11.35 14.52 8.09
C LEU A 352 -10.75 15.85 8.56
N PHE A 353 -9.55 16.18 8.08
CA PHE A 353 -8.90 17.45 8.41
C PHE A 353 -9.51 18.66 7.67
N GLN A 354 -10.06 18.45 6.48
CA GLN A 354 -10.80 19.51 5.78
C GLN A 354 -12.06 19.91 6.55
N CYS A 355 -12.80 18.93 7.10
CA CYS A 355 -13.96 19.20 7.97
C CYS A 355 -13.57 20.03 9.19
N LEU A 356 -12.45 19.71 9.83
CA LEU A 356 -11.95 20.46 10.97
C LEU A 356 -11.51 21.89 10.57
N LEU A 357 -10.87 22.07 9.39
CA LEU A 357 -10.54 23.38 8.87
C LEU A 357 -11.80 24.23 8.60
N VAL A 358 -12.88 23.67 8.11
CA VAL A 358 -14.17 24.37 7.95
C VAL A 358 -14.66 24.91 9.30
N TRP A 359 -14.63 24.08 10.35
CA TRP A 359 -15.01 24.52 11.69
C TRP A 359 -14.11 25.65 12.21
N VAL A 360 -12.79 25.52 12.05
CA VAL A 360 -11.80 26.54 12.46
C VAL A 360 -12.06 27.87 11.75
N ARG A 361 -12.29 27.83 10.44
CA ARG A 361 -12.61 29.03 9.65
C ARG A 361 -13.85 29.74 10.14
N LYS A 362 -14.91 28.94 10.44
CA LYS A 362 -16.18 29.48 10.90
C LYS A 362 -16.07 30.17 12.27
N HIS A 363 -15.32 29.57 13.20
CA HIS A 363 -15.32 30.02 14.60
C HIS A 363 -14.18 30.99 14.94
N TYR A 364 -13.04 30.90 14.21
CA TYR A 364 -11.83 31.67 14.51
C TYR A 364 -11.41 32.58 13.36
N ASN A 365 -12.03 32.47 12.19
CA ASN A 365 -11.57 33.15 10.97
C ASN A 365 -10.07 32.95 10.72
N SER A 366 -9.55 31.77 11.04
CA SER A 366 -8.13 31.41 10.97
C SER A 366 -7.94 30.18 10.09
N GLY A 367 -6.74 29.98 9.54
CA GLY A 367 -6.33 28.72 8.93
C GLY A 367 -5.84 27.72 9.98
N SER A 368 -5.83 26.44 9.62
CA SER A 368 -5.28 25.37 10.45
C SER A 368 -4.51 24.36 9.61
N LEU A 369 -3.52 23.71 10.22
CA LEU A 369 -2.75 22.63 9.64
C LEU A 369 -2.70 21.45 10.62
N PRO A 370 -2.73 20.19 10.13
CA PRO A 370 -2.58 19.01 10.93
C PRO A 370 -1.27 19.02 11.74
N LEU A 371 -1.35 18.72 13.04
CA LEU A 371 -0.20 18.52 13.92
C LEU A 371 -0.09 17.08 14.36
N LYS A 372 -1.20 16.51 14.83
CA LYS A 372 -1.23 15.20 15.43
C LYS A 372 -2.57 14.52 15.23
N LEU A 373 -2.55 13.20 15.18
CA LEU A 373 -3.70 12.33 15.26
C LEU A 373 -3.36 11.23 16.27
N ASN A 374 -4.04 11.23 17.42
CA ASN A 374 -3.71 10.29 18.47
C ASN A 374 -4.04 8.86 18.09
N GLU A 375 -5.20 8.67 17.46
CA GLU A 375 -5.68 7.36 17.06
C GLU A 375 -6.53 7.46 15.79
N LEU A 376 -6.28 6.58 14.86
CA LEU A 376 -7.11 6.34 13.68
C LEU A 376 -7.35 4.84 13.58
N GLU A 377 -8.60 4.43 13.63
CA GLU A 377 -9.00 3.03 13.47
C GLU A 377 -9.76 2.86 12.17
N GLN A 378 -9.41 1.82 11.38
CA GLN A 378 -10.04 1.52 10.10
C GLN A 378 -10.85 0.23 10.19
N PHE A 379 -12.16 0.34 10.00
CA PHE A 379 -13.08 -0.81 9.90
C PHE A 379 -13.31 -1.22 8.46
N SER A 380 -13.22 -0.26 7.53
CA SER A 380 -13.31 -0.49 6.09
C SER A 380 -12.68 0.70 5.36
N SER A 381 -12.22 0.50 4.13
CA SER A 381 -11.67 1.59 3.31
C SER A 381 -12.77 2.60 2.97
N LEU A 382 -12.47 3.89 3.12
CA LEU A 382 -13.33 4.96 2.65
C LEU A 382 -13.44 4.92 1.11
N PRO A 383 -14.65 4.85 0.55
CA PRO A 383 -14.82 4.62 -0.88
C PRO A 383 -14.59 5.88 -1.72
N PHE A 384 -14.14 5.69 -2.96
CA PHE A 384 -14.36 6.64 -4.06
C PHE A 384 -15.73 6.40 -4.71
N ASN A 385 -16.27 7.39 -5.40
CA ASN A 385 -17.50 7.33 -6.17
C ASN A 385 -18.76 6.91 -5.37
N GLN A 386 -18.72 7.06 -4.06
CA GLN A 386 -19.86 6.79 -3.17
C GLN A 386 -20.00 7.92 -2.16
N GLU A 387 -21.24 8.19 -1.76
CA GLU A 387 -21.50 9.13 -0.69
C GLU A 387 -21.23 8.49 0.66
N PHE A 388 -20.67 9.31 1.55
CA PHE A 388 -20.47 8.99 2.96
C PHE A 388 -20.57 10.25 3.80
N TRP A 389 -20.66 10.08 5.09
CA TRP A 389 -20.78 11.17 6.04
C TRP A 389 -19.59 11.18 6.99
N ILE A 390 -19.20 12.38 7.40
CA ILE A 390 -18.23 12.60 8.46
C ILE A 390 -18.92 13.39 9.56
N LYS A 391 -19.07 12.79 10.75
CA LYS A 391 -19.43 13.50 11.97
C LYS A 391 -18.15 14.01 12.62
N LEU A 392 -18.06 15.32 12.81
CA LEU A 392 -16.98 16.01 13.52
C LEU A 392 -17.50 16.47 14.88
N SER A 393 -16.79 16.14 15.95
CA SER A 393 -17.08 16.56 17.32
C SER A 393 -15.85 17.27 17.89
N ILE A 394 -16.02 18.53 18.29
CA ILE A 394 -14.93 19.33 18.90
C ILE A 394 -14.84 18.99 20.38
N ASN A 395 -13.67 18.55 20.80
CA ASN A 395 -13.41 18.16 22.20
C ASN A 395 -12.96 19.35 23.03
N GLU A 396 -11.93 20.05 22.52
CA GLU A 396 -11.25 21.15 23.20
C GLU A 396 -10.67 22.12 22.16
N HIS A 397 -10.57 23.38 22.52
CA HIS A 397 -9.93 24.41 21.67
C HIS A 397 -9.31 25.52 22.52
N SER A 398 -8.28 26.13 21.98
CA SER A 398 -7.57 27.28 22.51
C SER A 398 -7.28 28.29 21.40
N ASP A 399 -6.59 29.38 21.70
CA ASP A 399 -6.19 30.38 20.71
C ASP A 399 -5.15 29.86 19.69
N THR A 400 -4.52 28.73 19.95
CA THR A 400 -3.44 28.18 19.10
C THR A 400 -3.71 26.78 18.56
N LYS A 401 -4.67 26.04 19.13
CA LYS A 401 -4.94 24.65 18.80
C LYS A 401 -6.41 24.28 18.93
N VAL A 402 -6.84 23.30 18.14
CA VAL A 402 -8.15 22.65 18.25
C VAL A 402 -7.96 21.15 18.29
N PHE A 403 -8.76 20.49 19.13
CA PHE A 403 -8.84 19.04 19.26
C PHE A 403 -10.24 18.56 18.90
N ALA A 404 -10.32 17.54 18.07
CA ALA A 404 -11.58 17.00 17.59
C ALA A 404 -11.53 15.49 17.41
N ASN A 405 -12.71 14.87 17.44
CA ASN A 405 -12.92 13.50 16.98
C ASN A 405 -13.71 13.55 15.66
N ALA A 406 -13.46 12.58 14.80
CA ALA A 406 -14.19 12.44 13.54
C ALA A 406 -14.57 10.98 13.29
N LEU A 407 -15.79 10.76 12.82
CA LEU A 407 -16.33 9.45 12.50
C LEU A 407 -16.87 9.46 11.07
N ALA A 408 -16.31 8.59 10.22
CA ALA A 408 -16.75 8.45 8.84
C ALA A 408 -17.63 7.21 8.67
N TYR A 409 -18.82 7.34 8.09
CA TYR A 409 -19.83 6.28 7.97
C TYR A 409 -20.69 6.43 6.73
N ASN A 410 -21.41 5.39 6.33
CA ASN A 410 -22.37 5.44 5.22
C ASN A 410 -23.83 5.66 5.70
N SER A 411 -24.76 5.78 4.76
CA SER A 411 -26.21 5.97 5.04
C SER A 411 -26.85 4.83 5.84
N GLN A 412 -26.20 3.66 5.88
CA GLN A 412 -26.69 2.49 6.63
C GLN A 412 -26.04 2.39 8.01
N GLY A 413 -25.26 3.40 8.41
CA GLY A 413 -24.55 3.44 9.69
C GLY A 413 -23.28 2.60 9.74
N LYS A 414 -22.84 1.97 8.64
CA LYS A 414 -21.56 1.27 8.60
C LYS A 414 -20.41 2.27 8.76
N ILE A 415 -19.59 2.04 9.78
CA ILE A 415 -18.42 2.88 10.06
C ILE A 415 -17.25 2.45 9.16
N TYR A 416 -16.57 3.42 8.57
CA TYR A 416 -15.35 3.24 7.78
C TYR A 416 -14.09 3.54 8.58
N LEU A 417 -14.05 4.74 9.19
CA LEU A 417 -12.92 5.24 9.98
C LEU A 417 -13.43 5.93 11.24
N GLU A 418 -12.67 5.80 12.30
CA GLU A 418 -12.81 6.59 13.52
C GLU A 418 -11.47 7.24 13.84
N ALA A 419 -11.46 8.57 13.98
CA ALA A 419 -10.30 9.37 14.30
C ALA A 419 -10.51 10.06 15.64
N ASN A 420 -9.67 9.76 16.60
CA ASN A 420 -9.76 10.27 17.95
C ASN A 420 -8.61 11.25 18.24
N ASN A 421 -9.00 12.39 18.81
CA ASN A 421 -8.10 13.45 19.25
C ASN A 421 -7.17 13.93 18.11
N MET A 422 -7.80 14.40 17.04
CA MET A 422 -7.15 15.11 15.93
C MET A 422 -6.74 16.50 16.42
N GLU A 423 -5.47 16.84 16.35
CA GLU A 423 -4.92 18.13 16.76
C GLU A 423 -4.49 18.95 15.54
N VAL A 424 -4.95 20.19 15.46
CA VAL A 424 -4.55 21.14 14.43
C VAL A 424 -4.07 22.47 15.04
N THR A 425 -3.20 23.17 14.31
CA THR A 425 -2.80 24.54 14.65
C THR A 425 -3.93 25.53 14.39
N LEU A 426 -3.85 26.70 15.01
CA LEU A 426 -4.61 27.90 14.63
C LEU A 426 -3.63 29.01 14.27
N SER A 427 -3.77 29.59 13.07
CA SER A 427 -2.95 30.73 12.65
C SER A 427 -3.66 31.58 11.60
N SER A 428 -3.84 32.85 11.89
CA SER A 428 -4.40 33.81 10.92
C SER A 428 -3.47 34.06 9.70
N CYS A 429 -2.16 33.85 9.85
CA CYS A 429 -1.21 33.95 8.75
C CYS A 429 -1.50 32.91 7.66
N LEU A 430 -2.08 31.76 7.99
CA LEU A 430 -2.45 30.73 7.02
C LEU A 430 -3.57 31.19 6.08
N ASN A 431 -4.37 32.18 6.47
CA ASN A 431 -5.44 32.72 5.62
C ASN A 431 -4.89 33.29 4.31
N VAL A 432 -3.79 34.04 4.37
CA VAL A 432 -3.14 34.59 3.19
C VAL A 432 -2.50 33.49 2.34
N LEU A 433 -1.87 32.49 2.99
CA LEU A 433 -1.24 31.39 2.29
C LEU A 433 -2.27 30.51 1.55
N PHE A 434 -3.45 30.31 2.13
CA PHE A 434 -4.51 29.51 1.51
C PHE A 434 -5.19 30.18 0.31
N LEU A 435 -5.08 31.51 0.16
CA LEU A 435 -5.54 32.23 -1.03
C LEU A 435 -4.62 31.96 -2.24
N ASN A 436 -3.34 31.67 -2.02
CA ASN A 436 -2.39 31.30 -3.05
C ASN A 436 -2.30 29.79 -3.18
N ASN A 437 -3.32 29.19 -3.81
CA ASN A 437 -3.55 27.74 -3.92
C ASN A 437 -3.23 27.15 -5.29
N THR A 438 -2.43 27.85 -6.10
CA THR A 438 -1.87 27.36 -7.37
C THR A 438 -0.35 27.39 -7.32
N VAL A 439 0.30 26.44 -7.99
CA VAL A 439 1.77 26.38 -8.01
C VAL A 439 2.34 27.59 -8.76
N ASN A 440 3.27 28.30 -8.14
CA ASN A 440 3.95 29.44 -8.77
C ASN A 440 4.73 28.98 -10.01
N SER A 441 4.54 29.64 -11.13
CA SER A 441 5.20 29.33 -12.41
C SER A 441 6.74 29.44 -12.35
N SER A 442 7.30 30.14 -11.38
CA SER A 442 8.75 30.23 -11.12
C SER A 442 9.35 28.94 -10.52
N ASN A 443 8.54 28.04 -10.01
CA ASN A 443 8.97 26.72 -9.47
C ASN A 443 8.88 25.58 -10.51
N THR A 444 8.38 25.86 -11.71
CA THR A 444 8.36 24.93 -12.83
C THR A 444 9.68 25.02 -13.60
N VAL A 445 10.81 24.92 -12.91
CA VAL A 445 12.09 24.78 -13.61
C VAL A 445 12.19 23.33 -14.07
N CYS A 446 12.21 23.19 -15.39
CA CYS A 446 12.60 22.00 -16.12
C CYS A 446 13.82 21.30 -15.49
N LEU A 447 13.67 20.06 -15.10
CA LEU A 447 14.71 19.04 -15.11
C LEU A 447 14.08 17.70 -15.52
#